data_bb4cc0b21d3b4162fe07d5700bcaf9fa
#
_entry.id   bb4cc0b21d3b4162fe07d5700bcaf9fa
#
_cell.length_a   1.000
_cell.length_b   1.000
_cell.length_c   1.000
_cell.angle_alpha   90.00
_cell.angle_beta   90.00
_cell.angle_gamma   90.00
#
_symmetry.space_group_name_H-M   'P 1'
#
loop_
_entity.id
_entity.type
_entity.pdbx_description
1 polymer ?
#
loop_
_entity_poly.entity_id
_entity_poly.type
_entity_poly.pdbx_seq_one_letter_code
_entity_poly.pdbx_strand_id
1 'polypeptide(L)'
;SKSCNMMTRNLRFAALLLLAGVFAAAPAVQGARPGKKKAQTVRLMDYNIADGMWYDQYNRYDRFVAWVRTQDPDVFAICEGATHWNEHKKTVSKEQMPRYLPDSLHLLAERWGHPYTAIGPYQDNYPVVFTSKYPIEVVQRIGEGLSHGALHVKINGVNYVVLHLWPQRYSMGDKTRKDNGGEAFRVEEMRRILDATILNPKFAGEKHWLMMGDFNSHSPLDKPFHGTRNYDVHDLVRSAYSHDIVGDWFSGEFVPSTTGGKARIDFIYCTDGIWDGVKRVETVHDAFTDKASDHRPIVVEFRTPKKTK
;
A
#
# COMPACT_ATOMS: atom_id res chain seq x y z
N SER A 1 -54.83 -42.60 26.92
CA SER A 1 -54.91 -43.97 27.59
C SER A 1 -53.46 -44.47 27.71
N LYS A 2 -53.14 -44.65 28.97
CA LYS A 2 -52.51 -45.79 29.62
C LYS A 2 -51.09 -46.11 29.19
N SER A 3 -50.16 -45.87 30.01
CA SER A 3 -49.71 -46.60 31.25
C SER A 3 -48.53 -47.52 30.86
N CYS A 4 -47.51 -47.61 31.54
CA CYS A 4 -47.18 -47.83 32.94
C CYS A 4 -45.87 -48.64 32.98
N ASN A 5 -45.00 -48.28 33.86
CA ASN A 5 -44.16 -49.12 34.72
C ASN A 5 -43.17 -50.14 34.07
N MET A 6 -42.06 -50.47 34.61
CA MET A 6 -41.50 -50.39 35.98
C MET A 6 -40.06 -50.85 35.97
N MET A 7 -39.26 -50.24 36.78
CA MET A 7 -38.18 -50.68 37.68
C MET A 7 -37.57 -52.10 37.47
N THR A 8 -36.25 -52.16 37.54
CA THR A 8 -35.44 -52.94 38.52
C THR A 8 -33.97 -52.62 38.36
N ARG A 9 -33.32 -52.04 39.29
CA ARG A 9 -32.37 -52.36 40.38
C ARG A 9 -31.52 -53.62 40.18
N ASN A 10 -30.21 -53.47 40.19
CA ASN A 10 -29.15 -54.16 40.97
C ASN A 10 -27.77 -53.61 40.59
N LEU A 11 -27.13 -53.02 41.50
CA LEU A 11 -26.21 -53.32 42.58
C LEU A 11 -24.89 -54.03 42.17
N ARG A 12 -23.77 -53.23 42.41
CA ARG A 12 -22.46 -53.63 42.95
C ARG A 12 -21.48 -54.34 42.01
N PHE A 13 -20.32 -53.68 41.77
CA PHE A 13 -19.07 -53.99 42.49
C PHE A 13 -18.01 -52.91 42.20
N ALA A 14 -17.46 -52.38 43.27
CA ALA A 14 -16.31 -51.52 43.26
C ALA A 14 -15.06 -52.35 43.09
N ALA A 15 -14.21 -51.96 42.13
CA ALA A 15 -12.85 -52.46 42.08
C ALA A 15 -11.92 -51.22 42.09
N LEU A 16 -11.31 -50.97 43.25
CA LEU A 16 -10.22 -49.98 43.41
C LEU A 16 -8.97 -50.57 42.74
N LEU A 17 -8.54 -49.99 41.64
CA LEU A 17 -7.22 -50.18 41.08
C LEU A 17 -6.37 -48.93 41.38
N LEU A 18 -5.47 -49.09 42.37
CA LEU A 18 -4.37 -48.17 42.62
C LEU A 18 -3.39 -48.26 41.44
N LEU A 19 -3.41 -47.27 40.56
CA LEU A 19 -2.33 -47.07 39.58
C LEU A 19 -1.33 -46.06 40.18
N ALA A 20 -0.16 -46.56 40.54
CA ALA A 20 1.01 -45.77 40.89
C ALA A 20 1.44 -44.96 39.65
N GLY A 21 1.19 -43.66 39.67
CA GLY A 21 1.64 -42.75 38.62
C GLY A 21 3.14 -42.53 38.73
N VAL A 22 3.89 -43.02 37.76
CA VAL A 22 5.25 -42.63 37.52
C VAL A 22 5.23 -41.23 36.87
N PHE A 23 5.50 -40.18 37.62
CA PHE A 23 5.73 -38.85 37.06
C PHE A 23 7.08 -38.88 36.29
N ALA A 24 7.02 -39.13 35.01
CA ALA A 24 8.13 -38.81 34.12
C ALA A 24 8.20 -37.31 33.99
N ALA A 25 9.25 -36.68 34.55
CA ALA A 25 9.56 -35.29 34.33
C ALA A 25 9.77 -35.03 32.83
N ALA A 26 8.88 -34.26 32.22
CA ALA A 26 9.06 -33.83 30.84
C ALA A 26 10.37 -32.99 30.75
N PRO A 27 11.22 -33.22 29.74
CA PRO A 27 12.41 -32.40 29.57
C PRO A 27 11.99 -30.95 29.34
N ALA A 28 12.57 -30.04 30.09
CA ALA A 28 12.41 -28.59 29.91
C ALA A 28 12.79 -28.27 28.44
N VAL A 29 11.79 -27.84 27.65
CA VAL A 29 12.04 -27.30 26.33
C VAL A 29 12.86 -26.04 26.53
N GLN A 30 14.18 -26.12 26.34
CA GLN A 30 15.03 -24.93 26.27
C GLN A 30 14.51 -24.07 25.14
N GLY A 31 13.89 -22.94 25.49
CA GLY A 31 13.43 -21.95 24.56
C GLY A 31 14.59 -21.54 23.66
N ALA A 32 14.46 -21.85 22.36
CA ALA A 32 15.41 -21.40 21.36
C ALA A 32 15.56 -19.88 21.50
N ARG A 33 16.78 -19.40 21.74
CA ARG A 33 17.07 -17.97 21.74
C ARG A 33 16.53 -17.40 20.42
N PRO A 34 15.75 -16.31 20.44
CA PRO A 34 15.26 -15.70 19.21
C PRO A 34 16.48 -15.35 18.36
N GLY A 35 16.70 -16.09 17.28
CA GLY A 35 17.78 -15.84 16.34
C GLY A 35 17.64 -14.41 15.84
N LYS A 36 18.73 -13.67 15.74
CA LYS A 36 18.76 -12.34 15.12
C LYS A 36 18.09 -12.47 13.76
N LYS A 37 16.89 -11.91 13.58
CA LYS A 37 16.22 -11.91 12.28
C LYS A 37 17.18 -11.25 11.28
N LYS A 38 17.59 -11.98 10.25
CA LYS A 38 18.41 -11.45 9.16
C LYS A 38 17.63 -10.31 8.52
N ALA A 39 18.34 -9.25 8.10
CA ALA A 39 17.74 -8.19 7.30
C ALA A 39 17.06 -8.83 6.09
N GLN A 40 15.78 -8.53 5.90
CA GLN A 40 14.96 -9.07 4.81
C GLN A 40 15.01 -8.09 3.64
N THR A 41 15.14 -8.60 2.43
CA THR A 41 14.89 -7.80 1.23
C THR A 41 13.39 -7.72 1.02
N VAL A 42 12.87 -6.52 0.79
CA VAL A 42 11.47 -6.24 0.47
C VAL A 42 11.41 -5.68 -0.94
N ARG A 43 10.50 -6.22 -1.74
CA ARG A 43 10.15 -5.69 -3.05
C ARG A 43 8.84 -4.91 -2.92
N LEU A 44 8.96 -3.59 -3.00
CA LEU A 44 7.84 -2.63 -2.96
C LEU A 44 7.46 -2.26 -4.38
N MET A 45 6.16 -2.25 -4.68
CA MET A 45 5.61 -1.70 -5.91
C MET A 45 4.61 -0.59 -5.57
N ASP A 46 4.67 0.52 -6.31
CA ASP A 46 3.69 1.60 -6.28
C ASP A 46 3.10 1.79 -7.67
N TYR A 47 1.76 1.84 -7.78
CA TYR A 47 1.09 1.92 -9.06
C TYR A 47 -0.28 2.59 -8.99
N ASN A 48 -0.48 3.64 -9.75
CA ASN A 48 -1.82 4.13 -10.08
C ASN A 48 -2.40 3.24 -11.18
N ILE A 49 -3.40 2.42 -10.83
CA ILE A 49 -3.95 1.38 -11.70
C ILE A 49 -5.06 1.85 -12.63
N ALA A 50 -5.30 3.15 -12.70
CA ALA A 50 -6.34 3.78 -13.49
C ALA A 50 -7.74 3.17 -13.25
N ASP A 51 -8.53 3.88 -12.44
CA ASP A 51 -9.95 3.59 -12.23
C ASP A 51 -10.24 2.12 -11.87
N GLY A 52 -9.52 1.61 -10.85
CA GLY A 52 -9.68 0.24 -10.37
C GLY A 52 -9.27 -0.82 -11.37
N MET A 53 -8.25 -0.56 -12.18
CA MET A 53 -7.83 -1.43 -13.28
C MET A 53 -8.96 -1.65 -14.28
N TRP A 54 -9.57 -0.56 -14.72
CA TRP A 54 -10.65 -0.57 -15.71
C TRP A 54 -10.32 -1.44 -16.94
N TYR A 55 -9.09 -1.38 -17.40
CA TYR A 55 -8.61 -2.09 -18.58
C TYR A 55 -8.89 -3.60 -18.56
N ASP A 56 -8.83 -4.23 -17.38
CA ASP A 56 -8.91 -5.69 -17.25
C ASP A 56 -10.16 -6.18 -16.49
N GLN A 57 -11.12 -5.31 -16.20
CA GLN A 57 -12.33 -5.70 -15.46
C GLN A 57 -13.17 -6.71 -16.21
N TYR A 58 -13.34 -6.58 -17.52
CA TYR A 58 -14.05 -7.53 -18.37
C TYR A 58 -13.47 -8.95 -18.32
N ASN A 59 -12.18 -9.04 -18.08
CA ASN A 59 -11.45 -10.28 -17.97
C ASN A 59 -11.31 -10.72 -16.51
N ARG A 60 -12.15 -10.22 -15.62
CA ARG A 60 -12.11 -10.49 -14.18
C ARG A 60 -10.73 -10.27 -13.57
N TYR A 61 -9.97 -9.31 -14.10
CA TYR A 61 -8.61 -8.99 -13.66
C TYR A 61 -7.58 -10.11 -13.88
N ASP A 62 -7.85 -11.09 -14.74
CA ASP A 62 -6.96 -12.25 -14.91
C ASP A 62 -5.58 -11.85 -15.44
N ARG A 63 -5.50 -10.89 -16.39
CA ARG A 63 -4.23 -10.38 -16.91
C ARG A 63 -3.50 -9.55 -15.85
N PHE A 64 -4.24 -8.71 -15.13
CA PHE A 64 -3.68 -7.90 -14.06
C PHE A 64 -3.09 -8.79 -12.95
N VAL A 65 -3.84 -9.79 -12.50
CA VAL A 65 -3.36 -10.76 -11.50
C VAL A 65 -2.12 -11.50 -11.98
N ALA A 66 -2.13 -11.99 -13.24
CA ALA A 66 -0.99 -12.67 -13.81
C ALA A 66 0.24 -11.74 -13.89
N TRP A 67 0.05 -10.49 -14.28
CA TRP A 67 1.11 -9.50 -14.36
C TRP A 67 1.66 -9.16 -12.96
N VAL A 68 0.80 -8.91 -11.95
CA VAL A 68 1.26 -8.67 -10.57
C VAL A 68 2.07 -9.84 -10.03
N ARG A 69 1.67 -11.08 -10.35
CA ARG A 69 2.44 -12.27 -9.98
C ARG A 69 3.83 -12.30 -10.62
N THR A 70 3.99 -11.80 -11.84
CA THR A 70 5.32 -11.71 -12.47
C THR A 70 6.19 -10.64 -11.84
N GLN A 71 5.59 -9.56 -11.34
CA GLN A 71 6.29 -8.54 -10.58
C GLN A 71 6.64 -9.01 -9.16
N ASP A 72 5.87 -9.91 -8.60
CA ASP A 72 6.05 -10.54 -7.29
C ASP A 72 6.35 -9.54 -6.14
N PRO A 73 5.59 -8.46 -5.97
CA PRO A 73 5.83 -7.52 -4.89
C PRO A 73 5.59 -8.18 -3.52
N ASP A 74 6.33 -7.77 -2.51
CA ASP A 74 6.06 -8.11 -1.11
C ASP A 74 5.06 -7.14 -0.48
N VAL A 75 5.12 -5.88 -0.92
CA VAL A 75 4.21 -4.79 -0.55
C VAL A 75 3.81 -4.07 -1.83
N PHE A 76 2.51 -3.87 -2.01
CA PHE A 76 1.96 -3.19 -3.16
C PHE A 76 1.09 -2.02 -2.73
N ALA A 77 1.51 -0.80 -3.06
CA ALA A 77 0.77 0.44 -2.88
C ALA A 77 0.00 0.75 -4.16
N ILE A 78 -1.28 1.08 -4.04
CA ILE A 78 -2.19 1.27 -5.16
C ILE A 78 -2.88 2.62 -5.03
N CYS A 79 -2.85 3.43 -6.07
CA CYS A 79 -3.73 4.57 -6.26
C CYS A 79 -4.88 4.18 -7.19
N GLU A 80 -6.04 4.84 -7.02
CA GLU A 80 -7.27 4.55 -7.75
C GLU A 80 -7.75 3.10 -7.55
N GLY A 81 -7.78 2.65 -6.30
CA GLY A 81 -8.07 1.27 -5.93
C GLY A 81 -9.53 0.81 -6.08
N ALA A 82 -10.42 1.64 -6.61
CA ALA A 82 -11.81 1.28 -6.88
C ALA A 82 -12.27 1.76 -8.25
N THR A 83 -13.28 1.08 -8.78
CA THR A 83 -13.82 1.37 -10.10
C THR A 83 -14.86 2.49 -10.08
N HIS A 84 -14.74 3.41 -11.02
CA HIS A 84 -15.73 4.43 -11.34
C HIS A 84 -16.72 3.97 -12.40
N TRP A 85 -17.63 3.08 -12.03
CA TRP A 85 -18.62 2.63 -13.00
C TRP A 85 -19.40 3.78 -13.65
N ASN A 86 -19.69 4.85 -12.90
CA ASN A 86 -20.46 5.98 -13.42
C ASN A 86 -19.79 6.71 -14.58
N GLU A 87 -18.47 6.72 -14.65
CA GLU A 87 -17.71 7.34 -15.73
C GLU A 87 -17.79 6.50 -17.01
N HIS A 88 -17.88 5.19 -16.85
CA HIS A 88 -17.88 4.24 -17.96
C HIS A 88 -19.27 3.69 -18.34
N LYS A 89 -20.32 4.09 -17.65
CA LYS A 89 -21.69 3.59 -17.86
C LYS A 89 -22.22 3.71 -19.28
N LYS A 90 -21.65 4.60 -20.09
CA LYS A 90 -22.03 4.77 -21.49
C LYS A 90 -21.51 3.67 -22.41
N THR A 91 -20.47 2.96 -21.99
CA THR A 91 -19.79 1.94 -22.79
C THR A 91 -20.17 0.52 -22.38
N VAL A 92 -20.57 0.33 -21.13
CA VAL A 92 -20.91 -1.01 -20.59
C VAL A 92 -22.02 -0.89 -19.55
N SER A 93 -22.78 -1.97 -19.35
CA SER A 93 -23.74 -2.06 -18.26
C SER A 93 -23.04 -2.39 -16.93
N LYS A 94 -23.67 -2.01 -15.83
CA LYS A 94 -23.19 -2.31 -14.48
C LYS A 94 -22.98 -3.81 -14.25
N GLU A 95 -23.83 -4.64 -14.80
CA GLU A 95 -23.81 -6.09 -14.69
C GLU A 95 -22.67 -6.73 -15.48
N GLN A 96 -22.21 -6.06 -16.53
CA GLN A 96 -21.08 -6.51 -17.36
C GLN A 96 -19.72 -6.18 -16.73
N MET A 97 -19.69 -5.46 -15.61
CA MET A 97 -18.48 -4.99 -14.97
C MET A 97 -18.26 -5.68 -13.62
N PRO A 98 -17.58 -6.83 -13.60
CA PRO A 98 -17.09 -7.35 -12.33
C PRO A 98 -16.09 -6.35 -11.74
N ARG A 99 -16.35 -5.91 -10.52
CA ARG A 99 -15.48 -4.98 -9.80
C ARG A 99 -15.32 -5.41 -8.35
N TYR A 100 -14.17 -5.16 -7.81
CA TYR A 100 -13.95 -5.29 -6.39
C TYR A 100 -14.27 -3.96 -5.72
N LEU A 101 -15.20 -4.00 -4.78
CA LEU A 101 -15.49 -2.90 -3.89
C LEU A 101 -14.44 -2.87 -2.77
N PRO A 102 -14.30 -1.75 -2.04
CA PRO A 102 -13.32 -1.63 -0.97
C PRO A 102 -13.38 -2.76 0.06
N ASP A 103 -14.57 -3.22 0.40
CA ASP A 103 -14.82 -4.31 1.36
C ASP A 103 -14.43 -5.70 0.82
N SER A 104 -14.30 -5.86 -0.48
CA SER A 104 -13.96 -7.14 -1.13
C SER A 104 -12.59 -7.13 -1.85
N LEU A 105 -11.83 -6.06 -1.75
CA LEU A 105 -10.50 -5.96 -2.38
C LEU A 105 -9.55 -7.08 -1.94
N HIS A 106 -9.68 -7.57 -0.71
CA HIS A 106 -8.90 -8.68 -0.20
C HIS A 106 -9.02 -9.93 -1.07
N LEU A 107 -10.19 -10.21 -1.65
CA LEU A 107 -10.40 -11.36 -2.55
C LEU A 107 -9.58 -11.23 -3.85
N LEU A 108 -9.41 -10.01 -4.35
CA LEU A 108 -8.55 -9.76 -5.50
C LEU A 108 -7.07 -9.91 -5.11
N ALA A 109 -6.66 -9.34 -3.98
CA ALA A 109 -5.29 -9.39 -3.50
C ALA A 109 -4.81 -10.83 -3.20
N GLU A 110 -5.67 -11.68 -2.65
CA GLU A 110 -5.36 -13.11 -2.45
C GLU A 110 -4.97 -13.82 -3.75
N ARG A 111 -5.53 -13.40 -4.88
CA ARG A 111 -5.23 -14.02 -6.19
C ARG A 111 -3.80 -13.80 -6.64
N TRP A 112 -3.14 -12.74 -6.21
CA TRP A 112 -1.70 -12.54 -6.46
C TRP A 112 -0.82 -12.85 -5.25
N GLY A 113 -1.38 -13.45 -4.20
CA GLY A 113 -0.61 -13.97 -3.07
C GLY A 113 -0.47 -12.99 -1.90
N HIS A 114 -1.32 -11.95 -1.81
CA HIS A 114 -1.34 -11.01 -0.70
C HIS A 114 -2.53 -11.25 0.23
N PRO A 115 -2.32 -11.92 1.38
CA PRO A 115 -3.41 -12.18 2.32
C PRO A 115 -3.79 -10.97 3.19
N TYR A 116 -2.99 -9.90 3.16
CA TYR A 116 -3.25 -8.70 3.97
C TYR A 116 -3.54 -7.50 3.08
N THR A 117 -4.61 -6.78 3.40
CA THR A 117 -5.04 -5.57 2.71
C THR A 117 -5.41 -4.47 3.68
N ALA A 118 -5.18 -3.22 3.29
CA ALA A 118 -5.64 -2.05 4.02
C ALA A 118 -6.06 -0.98 3.02
N ILE A 119 -7.23 -0.37 3.25
CA ILE A 119 -7.82 0.65 2.39
C ILE A 119 -7.82 1.96 3.12
N GLY A 120 -7.46 3.03 2.44
CA GLY A 120 -7.49 4.40 2.94
C GLY A 120 -8.90 4.91 3.22
N PRO A 121 -9.05 6.17 3.59
CA PRO A 121 -10.36 6.75 3.74
C PRO A 121 -11.09 6.72 2.37
N TYR A 122 -12.34 6.27 2.39
CA TYR A 122 -13.15 6.21 1.18
C TYR A 122 -13.98 7.49 1.06
N GLN A 123 -13.32 8.59 0.69
CA GLN A 123 -13.94 9.91 0.58
C GLN A 123 -14.60 10.14 -0.77
N ASP A 124 -14.01 9.53 -1.77
CA ASP A 124 -14.50 9.52 -3.15
C ASP A 124 -14.33 8.13 -3.76
N ASN A 125 -14.29 8.03 -5.08
CA ASN A 125 -14.13 6.75 -5.75
C ASN A 125 -12.66 6.38 -6.05
N TYR A 126 -11.68 7.13 -5.53
CA TYR A 126 -10.25 6.92 -5.78
C TYR A 126 -9.45 6.56 -4.51
N PRO A 127 -9.86 5.53 -3.75
CA PRO A 127 -9.15 5.15 -2.54
C PRO A 127 -7.72 4.71 -2.84
N VAL A 128 -6.83 5.04 -1.92
CA VAL A 128 -5.48 4.49 -1.87
C VAL A 128 -5.47 3.20 -1.04
N VAL A 129 -4.61 2.25 -1.39
CA VAL A 129 -4.65 0.90 -0.84
C VAL A 129 -3.24 0.37 -0.63
N PHE A 130 -3.05 -0.45 0.40
CA PHE A 130 -1.93 -1.39 0.50
C PHE A 130 -2.41 -2.83 0.45
N THR A 131 -1.68 -3.66 -0.27
CA THR A 131 -1.74 -5.12 -0.14
C THR A 131 -0.35 -5.67 0.17
N SER A 132 -0.26 -6.77 0.92
CA SER A 132 1.03 -7.26 1.41
C SER A 132 1.03 -8.76 1.65
N LYS A 133 2.21 -9.38 1.46
CA LYS A 133 2.52 -10.73 1.94
C LYS A 133 2.65 -10.79 3.46
N TYR A 134 2.88 -9.63 4.11
CA TYR A 134 3.10 -9.52 5.56
C TYR A 134 1.95 -8.82 6.25
N PRO A 135 1.73 -9.08 7.55
CA PRO A 135 0.72 -8.37 8.33
C PRO A 135 0.85 -6.86 8.23
N ILE A 136 -0.28 -6.19 8.01
CA ILE A 136 -0.39 -4.74 7.93
C ILE A 136 -0.99 -4.22 9.23
N GLU A 137 -0.26 -3.35 9.91
CA GLU A 137 -0.79 -2.53 11.00
C GLU A 137 -1.27 -1.20 10.42
N VAL A 138 -2.58 -0.96 10.43
CA VAL A 138 -3.13 0.34 10.03
C VAL A 138 -2.91 1.33 11.16
N VAL A 139 -2.01 2.29 10.94
CA VAL A 139 -1.72 3.34 11.94
C VAL A 139 -2.79 4.40 11.91
N GLN A 140 -3.14 4.89 10.72
CA GLN A 140 -4.20 5.88 10.54
C GLN A 140 -4.65 6.00 9.08
N ARG A 141 -5.87 6.50 8.92
CA ARG A 141 -6.45 6.95 7.66
C ARG A 141 -6.60 8.46 7.72
N ILE A 142 -6.01 9.16 6.76
CA ILE A 142 -5.98 10.62 6.73
C ILE A 142 -6.91 11.08 5.62
N GLY A 143 -8.03 11.70 6.00
CA GLY A 143 -9.06 12.12 5.05
C GLY A 143 -9.35 13.60 5.11
N GLU A 144 -9.32 14.20 6.29
CA GLU A 144 -9.71 15.59 6.50
C GLU A 144 -8.82 16.56 5.71
N GLY A 145 -9.45 17.34 4.84
CA GLY A 145 -8.77 18.34 4.02
C GLY A 145 -7.97 17.77 2.85
N LEU A 146 -8.13 16.47 2.54
CA LEU A 146 -7.55 15.82 1.38
C LEU A 146 -8.64 15.47 0.35
N SER A 147 -8.26 15.46 -0.93
CA SER A 147 -9.16 15.10 -2.04
C SER A 147 -9.46 13.60 -2.07
N HIS A 148 -8.45 12.77 -2.12
CA HIS A 148 -8.57 11.30 -2.21
C HIS A 148 -8.16 10.59 -0.92
N GLY A 149 -7.53 11.30 0.00
CA GLY A 149 -7.03 10.73 1.25
C GLY A 149 -5.64 10.14 1.16
N ALA A 150 -5.13 9.75 2.32
CA ALA A 150 -3.86 9.03 2.47
C ALA A 150 -4.00 7.91 3.51
N LEU A 151 -3.16 6.90 3.41
CA LEU A 151 -3.15 5.76 4.31
C LEU A 151 -1.74 5.55 4.86
N HIS A 152 -1.61 5.58 6.18
CA HIS A 152 -0.38 5.26 6.90
C HIS A 152 -0.49 3.89 7.54
N VAL A 153 0.42 3.01 7.17
CA VAL A 153 0.53 1.66 7.72
C VAL A 153 1.95 1.37 8.20
N LYS A 154 2.07 0.38 9.08
CA LYS A 154 3.36 -0.16 9.49
C LYS A 154 3.43 -1.63 9.09
N ILE A 155 4.50 -2.02 8.39
CA ILE A 155 4.77 -3.39 7.97
C ILE A 155 6.21 -3.73 8.37
N ASN A 156 6.41 -4.76 9.18
CA ASN A 156 7.72 -5.21 9.66
C ASN A 156 8.57 -4.09 10.32
N GLY A 157 7.93 -3.10 10.95
CA GLY A 157 8.60 -1.99 11.64
C GLY A 157 9.02 -0.83 10.73
N VAL A 158 8.62 -0.83 9.47
CA VAL A 158 8.77 0.27 8.53
C VAL A 158 7.43 0.99 8.37
N ASN A 159 7.44 2.31 8.35
CA ASN A 159 6.28 3.14 8.09
C ASN A 159 6.12 3.37 6.58
N TYR A 160 4.94 3.11 6.07
CA TYR A 160 4.55 3.33 4.69
C TYR A 160 3.37 4.29 4.64
N VAL A 161 3.45 5.30 3.81
CA VAL A 161 2.37 6.24 3.54
C VAL A 161 2.07 6.22 2.06
N VAL A 162 0.85 5.86 1.66
CA VAL A 162 0.38 6.02 0.28
C VAL A 162 -0.60 7.17 0.20
N LEU A 163 -0.50 7.94 -0.87
CA LEU A 163 -1.31 9.14 -1.11
C LEU A 163 -1.69 9.27 -2.58
N HIS A 164 -2.73 10.05 -2.84
CA HIS A 164 -3.09 10.51 -4.17
C HIS A 164 -3.53 11.97 -4.04
N LEU A 165 -2.72 12.91 -4.55
CA LEU A 165 -2.99 14.33 -4.44
C LEU A 165 -3.93 14.83 -5.55
N TRP A 166 -4.47 16.02 -5.35
CA TRP A 166 -5.44 16.65 -6.25
C TRP A 166 -4.93 16.77 -7.69
N PRO A 167 -5.68 16.22 -8.70
CA PRO A 167 -5.20 16.14 -10.08
C PRO A 167 -5.46 17.40 -10.89
N GLN A 168 -6.34 18.30 -10.43
CA GLN A 168 -6.81 19.44 -11.19
C GLN A 168 -5.89 20.65 -11.09
N ARG A 169 -5.97 21.52 -12.09
CA ARG A 169 -5.24 22.80 -12.10
C ARG A 169 -5.89 23.90 -11.26
N TYR A 170 -7.08 23.67 -10.76
CA TYR A 170 -7.79 24.60 -9.91
C TYR A 170 -7.79 24.10 -8.48
N SER A 171 -7.85 25.02 -7.51
CA SER A 171 -8.12 24.64 -6.13
C SER A 171 -9.42 23.87 -6.01
N MET A 172 -9.43 22.87 -5.16
CA MET A 172 -10.64 22.09 -4.90
C MET A 172 -11.78 22.98 -4.40
N GLY A 173 -12.94 22.85 -5.05
CA GLY A 173 -14.13 23.66 -4.72
C GLY A 173 -14.16 25.08 -5.30
N ASP A 174 -13.04 25.57 -5.88
CA ASP A 174 -12.97 26.90 -6.50
C ASP A 174 -12.39 26.83 -7.92
N LYS A 175 -13.25 26.77 -8.92
CA LYS A 175 -12.87 26.71 -10.33
C LYS A 175 -12.33 28.02 -10.89
N THR A 176 -12.39 29.10 -10.13
CA THR A 176 -11.87 30.41 -10.53
C THR A 176 -10.45 30.65 -10.04
N ARG A 177 -10.06 30.01 -8.94
CA ARG A 177 -8.72 30.09 -8.35
C ARG A 177 -7.74 29.21 -9.12
N LYS A 178 -6.99 29.80 -10.00
CA LYS A 178 -5.88 29.16 -10.73
C LYS A 178 -4.58 29.36 -9.95
N ASP A 179 -4.26 28.41 -9.10
CA ASP A 179 -3.13 28.50 -8.21
C ASP A 179 -1.99 27.56 -8.65
N ASN A 180 -1.18 28.01 -9.58
CA ASN A 180 -0.04 27.26 -10.09
C ASN A 180 -0.42 25.83 -10.50
N GLY A 181 -1.52 25.68 -11.26
CA GLY A 181 -2.00 24.39 -11.72
C GLY A 181 -2.56 23.48 -10.61
N GLY A 182 -3.10 24.05 -9.54
CA GLY A 182 -3.60 23.33 -8.36
C GLY A 182 -2.52 23.00 -7.33
N GLU A 183 -1.28 23.47 -7.55
CA GLU A 183 -0.15 23.14 -6.68
C GLU A 183 -0.32 23.68 -5.26
N ALA A 184 -0.91 24.87 -5.09
CA ALA A 184 -1.16 25.39 -3.75
C ALA A 184 -2.07 24.47 -2.92
N PHE A 185 -3.08 23.87 -3.55
CA PHE A 185 -3.94 22.90 -2.88
C PHE A 185 -3.19 21.60 -2.55
N ARG A 186 -2.37 21.07 -3.48
CA ARG A 186 -1.52 19.89 -3.23
C ARG A 186 -0.51 20.13 -2.12
N VAL A 187 0.04 21.34 -2.01
CA VAL A 187 0.90 21.73 -0.89
C VAL A 187 0.16 21.68 0.45
N GLU A 188 -1.08 22.15 0.49
CA GLU A 188 -1.92 22.07 1.70
C GLU A 188 -2.21 20.61 2.07
N GLU A 189 -2.55 19.76 1.10
CA GLU A 189 -2.74 18.32 1.30
C GLU A 189 -1.46 17.67 1.84
N MET A 190 -0.31 17.94 1.21
CA MET A 190 0.97 17.38 1.62
C MET A 190 1.36 17.82 3.03
N ARG A 191 1.16 19.09 3.39
CA ARG A 191 1.44 19.57 4.75
C ARG A 191 0.64 18.80 5.78
N ARG A 192 -0.68 18.58 5.54
CA ARG A 192 -1.53 17.80 6.43
C ARG A 192 -1.04 16.36 6.58
N ILE A 193 -0.61 15.74 5.48
CA ILE A 193 -0.07 14.37 5.50
C ILE A 193 1.23 14.32 6.30
N LEU A 194 2.16 15.25 6.07
CA LEU A 194 3.44 15.29 6.80
C LEU A 194 3.23 15.54 8.30
N ASP A 195 2.35 16.49 8.66
CA ASP A 195 2.02 16.82 10.05
C ASP A 195 1.31 15.65 10.77
N ALA A 196 0.54 14.86 10.05
CA ALA A 196 -0.12 13.67 10.60
C ALA A 196 0.83 12.46 10.69
N THR A 197 1.93 12.43 9.94
CA THR A 197 2.83 11.30 9.82
C THR A 197 4.24 11.63 10.35
N ILE A 198 5.22 11.71 9.50
CA ILE A 198 6.65 11.81 9.86
C ILE A 198 6.99 13.03 10.74
N LEU A 199 6.29 14.15 10.58
CA LEU A 199 6.49 15.35 11.39
C LEU A 199 5.68 15.36 12.70
N ASN A 200 4.78 14.38 12.89
CA ASN A 200 4.01 14.30 14.13
C ASN A 200 4.92 13.88 15.28
N PRO A 201 4.93 14.63 16.42
CA PRO A 201 5.75 14.29 17.58
C PRO A 201 5.57 12.87 18.11
N LYS A 202 4.38 12.27 17.90
CA LYS A 202 4.10 10.87 18.24
C LYS A 202 5.09 9.89 17.62
N PHE A 203 5.65 10.24 16.46
CA PHE A 203 6.56 9.40 15.70
C PHE A 203 8.02 9.87 15.73
N ALA A 204 8.39 10.79 16.61
CA ALA A 204 9.73 11.39 16.66
C ALA A 204 10.89 10.39 16.77
N GLY A 205 10.63 9.18 17.30
CA GLY A 205 11.64 8.09 17.37
C GLY A 205 11.69 7.17 16.16
N GLU A 206 10.79 7.32 15.21
CA GLU A 206 10.68 6.44 14.04
C GLU A 206 11.60 6.94 12.91
N LYS A 207 12.50 6.09 12.45
CA LYS A 207 13.55 6.48 11.47
C LYS A 207 13.35 5.91 10.07
N HIS A 208 12.40 4.98 9.90
CA HIS A 208 12.25 4.20 8.68
C HIS A 208 10.91 4.52 8.04
N TRP A 209 10.92 5.43 7.06
CA TRP A 209 9.72 5.92 6.40
C TRP A 209 9.83 5.82 4.90
N LEU A 210 8.73 5.45 4.28
CA LEU A 210 8.47 5.50 2.85
C LEU A 210 7.15 6.25 2.62
N MET A 211 7.15 7.18 1.67
CA MET A 211 5.95 7.87 1.19
C MET A 211 5.86 7.67 -0.32
N MET A 212 4.70 7.28 -0.81
CA MET A 212 4.53 6.95 -2.22
C MET A 212 3.14 7.27 -2.75
N GLY A 213 3.00 7.24 -4.07
CA GLY A 213 1.74 7.40 -4.78
C GLY A 213 1.79 8.44 -5.89
N ASP A 214 0.59 8.83 -6.34
CA ASP A 214 0.40 9.85 -7.35
C ASP A 214 0.38 11.25 -6.72
N PHE A 215 1.45 12.00 -6.93
CA PHE A 215 1.61 13.36 -6.39
C PHE A 215 0.96 14.41 -7.28
N ASN A 216 0.59 14.06 -8.52
CA ASN A 216 0.04 15.01 -9.50
C ASN A 216 0.85 16.33 -9.61
N SER A 217 2.13 16.26 -9.29
CA SER A 217 3.08 17.37 -9.25
C SER A 217 4.42 16.93 -9.82
N HIS A 218 5.22 17.87 -10.30
CA HIS A 218 6.50 17.59 -10.93
C HIS A 218 7.65 17.90 -9.98
N SER A 219 8.73 17.13 -10.06
CA SER A 219 9.93 17.34 -9.26
C SER A 219 10.91 18.28 -9.96
N PRO A 220 11.63 19.15 -9.24
CA PRO A 220 12.71 19.97 -9.81
C PRO A 220 13.83 19.12 -10.42
N LEU A 221 14.04 17.88 -9.96
CA LEU A 221 15.02 16.95 -10.53
C LEU A 221 14.68 16.55 -11.97
N ASP A 222 13.41 16.63 -12.37
CA ASP A 222 12.95 16.22 -13.68
C ASP A 222 13.04 17.31 -14.75
N LYS A 223 13.32 18.55 -14.35
CA LYS A 223 13.38 19.71 -15.25
C LYS A 223 14.22 19.47 -16.50
N PRO A 224 15.40 18.84 -16.44
CA PRO A 224 16.22 18.58 -17.63
C PRO A 224 15.59 17.59 -18.61
N PHE A 225 14.68 16.72 -18.17
CA PHE A 225 14.17 15.56 -18.93
C PHE A 225 12.71 15.71 -19.35
N HIS A 226 11.86 16.20 -18.44
CA HIS A 226 10.41 16.12 -18.61
C HIS A 226 9.73 17.51 -18.72
N GLY A 227 10.47 18.59 -18.50
CA GLY A 227 9.92 19.92 -18.36
C GLY A 227 9.02 20.00 -17.11
N THR A 228 9.21 21.00 -16.30
CA THR A 228 8.54 21.04 -15.01
C THR A 228 7.95 22.40 -14.75
N ARG A 229 6.88 22.44 -13.94
CA ARG A 229 6.17 23.68 -13.62
C ARG A 229 5.79 23.83 -12.15
N ASN A 230 5.69 22.75 -11.40
CA ASN A 230 5.13 22.71 -10.04
C ASN A 230 6.10 21.96 -9.13
N TYR A 231 6.82 22.68 -8.28
CA TYR A 231 7.84 22.11 -7.42
C TYR A 231 7.50 22.14 -5.94
N ASP A 232 6.58 23.01 -5.53
CA ASP A 232 6.35 23.37 -4.13
C ASP A 232 6.01 22.15 -3.25
N VAL A 233 5.28 21.17 -3.79
CA VAL A 233 5.02 19.91 -3.10
C VAL A 233 6.33 19.17 -2.80
N HIS A 234 7.23 19.09 -3.77
CA HIS A 234 8.47 18.33 -3.65
C HIS A 234 9.48 19.01 -2.73
N ASP A 235 9.54 20.35 -2.73
CA ASP A 235 10.34 21.11 -1.78
C ASP A 235 9.86 20.84 -0.35
N LEU A 236 8.55 20.80 -0.14
CA LEU A 236 7.96 20.47 1.16
C LEU A 236 8.27 19.04 1.59
N VAL A 237 8.10 18.05 0.70
CA VAL A 237 8.39 16.64 1.01
C VAL A 237 9.85 16.44 1.36
N ARG A 238 10.78 17.05 0.62
CA ARG A 238 12.22 16.94 0.86
C ARG A 238 12.66 17.58 2.18
N SER A 239 11.84 18.40 2.80
CA SER A 239 12.11 18.88 4.16
C SER A 239 12.00 17.77 5.23
N ALA A 240 11.30 16.68 4.95
CA ALA A 240 11.05 15.55 5.87
C ALA A 240 11.64 14.23 5.37
N TYR A 241 11.70 14.02 4.05
CA TYR A 241 12.23 12.82 3.40
C TYR A 241 13.47 13.18 2.61
N SER A 242 14.61 12.57 2.91
CA SER A 242 15.91 12.92 2.35
C SER A 242 16.05 12.55 0.87
N HIS A 243 15.34 11.49 0.42
CA HIS A 243 15.54 10.90 -0.89
C HIS A 243 14.25 10.75 -1.69
N ASP A 244 14.26 11.25 -2.92
CA ASP A 244 13.40 10.83 -4.02
C ASP A 244 14.06 9.61 -4.65
N ILE A 245 13.53 8.40 -4.38
CA ILE A 245 14.22 7.15 -4.70
C ILE A 245 14.56 7.05 -6.20
N VAL A 246 13.61 7.37 -7.08
CA VAL A 246 13.84 7.28 -8.53
C VAL A 246 14.78 8.40 -8.98
N GLY A 247 14.51 9.64 -8.58
CA GLY A 247 15.32 10.78 -8.97
C GLY A 247 16.77 10.67 -8.51
N ASP A 248 16.99 10.27 -7.27
CA ASP A 248 18.34 10.15 -6.70
C ASP A 248 19.08 8.91 -7.21
N TRP A 249 18.35 7.78 -7.50
CA TRP A 249 18.96 6.57 -8.07
C TRP A 249 19.53 6.81 -9.48
N PHE A 250 18.78 7.54 -10.31
CA PHE A 250 19.19 7.87 -11.68
C PHE A 250 19.88 9.26 -11.75
N SER A 251 20.40 9.76 -10.65
CA SER A 251 21.01 11.09 -10.57
C SER A 251 22.09 11.30 -11.63
N GLY A 252 21.93 12.38 -12.42
CA GLY A 252 22.84 12.69 -13.53
C GLY A 252 22.55 11.99 -14.84
N GLU A 253 21.60 11.04 -14.86
CA GLU A 253 21.14 10.31 -16.03
C GLU A 253 19.67 10.66 -16.35
N PHE A 254 19.16 10.09 -17.45
CA PHE A 254 17.74 10.22 -17.78
C PHE A 254 16.86 9.55 -16.72
N VAL A 255 15.98 10.36 -16.10
CA VAL A 255 15.00 9.84 -15.13
C VAL A 255 13.77 9.35 -15.87
N PRO A 256 13.37 8.07 -15.71
CA PRO A 256 12.22 7.51 -16.41
C PRO A 256 10.91 8.19 -16.01
N SER A 257 10.01 8.38 -16.99
CA SER A 257 8.65 8.86 -16.74
C SER A 257 7.81 7.79 -16.02
N THR A 258 6.79 8.24 -15.29
CA THR A 258 5.77 7.38 -14.69
C THR A 258 4.41 7.49 -15.36
N THR A 259 4.33 8.18 -16.50
CA THR A 259 3.11 8.26 -17.32
C THR A 259 3.37 7.71 -18.71
N GLY A 260 2.29 7.41 -19.46
CA GLY A 260 2.37 7.05 -20.86
C GLY A 260 2.89 8.17 -21.77
N GLY A 261 2.91 9.41 -21.25
CA GLY A 261 3.56 10.57 -21.86
C GLY A 261 5.03 10.69 -21.44
N LYS A 262 5.44 11.91 -21.05
CA LYS A 262 6.81 12.20 -20.64
C LYS A 262 6.92 12.75 -19.20
N ALA A 263 5.83 12.68 -18.43
CA ALA A 263 5.82 13.21 -17.08
C ALA A 263 6.18 12.14 -16.05
N ARG A 264 6.81 12.54 -14.98
CA ARG A 264 6.95 11.79 -13.75
C ARG A 264 6.13 12.49 -12.67
N ILE A 265 5.04 11.87 -12.26
CA ILE A 265 4.12 12.40 -11.24
C ILE A 265 3.84 11.40 -10.12
N ASP A 266 4.31 10.17 -10.27
CA ASP A 266 4.33 9.16 -9.21
C ASP A 266 5.73 9.12 -8.59
N PHE A 267 5.78 8.99 -7.28
CA PHE A 267 7.03 9.08 -6.52
C PHE A 267 7.06 8.09 -5.38
N ILE A 268 8.27 7.66 -5.03
CA ILE A 268 8.58 7.01 -3.76
C ILE A 268 9.68 7.82 -3.08
N TYR A 269 9.34 8.44 -1.96
CA TYR A 269 10.29 9.12 -1.09
C TYR A 269 10.66 8.25 0.09
N CYS A 270 11.89 8.36 0.59
CA CYS A 270 12.30 7.66 1.79
C CYS A 270 13.28 8.47 2.67
N THR A 271 13.42 8.00 3.90
CA THR A 271 14.45 8.47 4.84
C THR A 271 15.77 7.73 4.62
N ASP A 272 16.88 8.30 5.13
CA ASP A 272 18.24 7.73 5.01
C ASP A 272 18.31 6.27 5.44
N GLY A 273 17.64 5.92 6.55
CA GLY A 273 17.64 4.54 7.06
C GLY A 273 17.03 3.49 6.12
N ILE A 274 16.19 3.92 5.16
CA ILE A 274 15.70 3.08 4.07
C ILE A 274 16.63 3.15 2.87
N TRP A 275 17.09 4.36 2.51
CA TRP A 275 17.95 4.60 1.36
C TRP A 275 19.21 3.75 1.38
N ASP A 276 19.88 3.63 2.52
CA ASP A 276 21.07 2.79 2.71
C ASP A 276 20.83 1.31 2.34
N GLY A 277 19.58 0.89 2.39
CA GLY A 277 19.15 -0.46 2.06
C GLY A 277 18.74 -0.68 0.60
N VAL A 278 18.56 0.37 -0.19
CA VAL A 278 18.07 0.28 -1.59
C VAL A 278 19.07 -0.49 -2.46
N LYS A 279 18.55 -1.42 -3.27
CA LYS A 279 19.34 -2.33 -4.10
C LYS A 279 18.95 -2.29 -5.58
N ARG A 280 17.70 -1.99 -5.86
CA ARG A 280 17.19 -1.91 -7.22
C ARG A 280 16.05 -0.90 -7.27
N VAL A 281 16.02 -0.13 -8.33
CA VAL A 281 14.94 0.80 -8.65
C VAL A 281 14.59 0.64 -10.12
N GLU A 282 13.31 0.56 -10.42
CA GLU A 282 12.81 0.37 -11.77
C GLU A 282 11.47 1.10 -11.94
N THR A 283 11.27 1.74 -13.08
CA THR A 283 9.94 2.13 -13.55
C THR A 283 9.56 1.14 -14.66
N VAL A 284 8.44 0.44 -14.49
CA VAL A 284 8.09 -0.67 -15.39
C VAL A 284 7.34 -0.14 -16.60
N HIS A 285 7.97 -0.28 -17.77
CA HIS A 285 7.39 -0.02 -19.07
C HIS A 285 7.34 -1.33 -19.84
N ASP A 286 6.18 -1.95 -19.96
CA ASP A 286 5.98 -3.20 -20.68
C ASP A 286 4.65 -3.23 -21.44
N ALA A 287 4.43 -4.30 -22.19
CA ALA A 287 3.24 -4.44 -23.03
C ALA A 287 1.91 -4.42 -22.23
N PHE A 288 1.94 -4.80 -20.95
CA PHE A 288 0.78 -4.73 -20.08
C PHE A 288 0.56 -3.29 -19.60
N THR A 289 1.58 -2.68 -18.98
CA THR A 289 1.46 -1.34 -18.39
C THR A 289 1.18 -0.26 -19.42
N ASP A 290 1.68 -0.42 -20.67
CA ASP A 290 1.41 0.51 -21.76
C ASP A 290 -0.07 0.59 -22.17
N LYS A 291 -0.86 -0.43 -21.82
CA LYS A 291 -2.29 -0.51 -22.14
C LYS A 291 -3.19 -0.41 -20.92
N ALA A 292 -2.70 -0.83 -19.77
CA ALA A 292 -3.53 -1.04 -18.58
C ALA A 292 -3.81 0.24 -17.81
N SER A 293 -2.90 1.21 -17.84
CA SER A 293 -3.01 2.49 -17.17
C SER A 293 -2.28 3.57 -17.94
N ASP A 294 -2.66 4.80 -17.75
CA ASP A 294 -1.89 5.97 -18.18
C ASP A 294 -0.66 6.24 -17.30
N HIS A 295 -0.55 5.54 -16.17
CA HIS A 295 0.63 5.54 -15.29
C HIS A 295 1.53 4.32 -15.51
N ARG A 296 2.75 4.39 -14.95
CA ARG A 296 3.74 3.31 -14.93
C ARG A 296 4.18 3.04 -13.51
N PRO A 297 4.21 1.77 -13.07
CA PRO A 297 4.57 1.44 -11.71
C PRO A 297 6.05 1.67 -11.43
N ILE A 298 6.33 2.04 -10.19
CA ILE A 298 7.68 2.08 -9.62
C ILE A 298 7.89 0.84 -8.78
N VAL A 299 9.01 0.17 -8.98
CA VAL A 299 9.41 -1.00 -8.19
C VAL A 299 10.74 -0.71 -7.51
N VAL A 300 10.80 -0.93 -6.21
CA VAL A 300 11.99 -0.73 -5.39
C VAL A 300 12.29 -2.00 -4.58
N GLU A 301 13.52 -2.47 -4.65
CA GLU A 301 14.01 -3.49 -3.72
C GLU A 301 14.94 -2.86 -2.69
N PHE A 302 14.66 -3.10 -1.42
CA PHE A 302 15.49 -2.60 -0.33
C PHE A 302 15.61 -3.61 0.80
N ARG A 303 16.70 -3.54 1.55
CA ARG A 303 16.88 -4.30 2.79
C ARG A 303 16.18 -3.58 3.93
N THR A 304 15.32 -4.28 4.65
CA THR A 304 14.75 -3.72 5.87
C THR A 304 15.87 -3.44 6.88
N PRO A 305 15.77 -2.30 7.59
CA PRO A 305 16.69 -2.01 8.67
C PRO A 305 16.69 -3.12 9.72
N LYS A 306 17.86 -3.41 10.28
CA LYS A 306 17.95 -4.33 11.42
C LYS A 306 17.18 -3.71 12.58
N LYS A 307 16.28 -4.48 13.21
CA LYS A 307 15.68 -4.03 14.47
C LYS A 307 16.81 -3.77 15.46
N THR A 308 17.08 -2.51 15.74
CA THR A 308 17.84 -2.11 16.93
C THR A 308 17.01 -2.51 18.15
N LYS A 309 17.62 -3.29 19.06
CA LYS A 309 17.01 -3.64 20.35
C LYS A 309 16.79 -2.42 21.20
#